data_1cc30724bda569338df7d007ee14ab70
#
_entry.id   1cc30724bda569338df7d007ee14ab70
#
_cell.length_a   1.000
_cell.length_b   1.000
_cell.length_c   1.000
_cell.angle_alpha   90.00
_cell.angle_beta   90.00
_cell.angle_gamma   90.00
#
_symmetry.space_group_name_H-M   'P 1'
#
loop_
_entity.id
_entity.type
_entity.pdbx_description
1 polymer ?
#
loop_
_entity_poly.entity_id
_entity_poly.type
_entity_poly.pdbx_seq_one_letter_code
_entity_poly.pdbx_strand_id
1 'polypeptide(L)'
;MAKIALKVDVDTLRGTREGTPNLGRTFDRIGIKATFLFSMGPDHTGWALKRVFRPGFLKKVSRTSVVEHYGIKTLLYGVLLPGPDIGREAASEMQAIDRAGHETGIHTWDHVDWQDGVRHRDSAWTKAQMQKSVDRFVEVFGHSPVTYGAAGWQMNEAALEQLDAWGIQYSSDGRALPNLIPYRIAFGHGKSKHVQYPTTLPTFDELIGVDDMDALGAVRHILSLTQSNPNDQVFTLHAELEGQKLLPAFECLLAGWLDQGHDLVTMGELHRSWAATKQLDKIAVLPLTWGEIPNRSGELMIQPAN
;
A
#
# COMPACT_ATOMS: atom_id res chain seq x y z
N MET A 1 1.42 24.33 -3.88
CA MET A 1 2.23 23.11 -3.98
C MET A 1 1.33 21.94 -3.65
N ALA A 2 1.37 20.86 -4.43
CA ALA A 2 0.60 19.66 -4.15
C ALA A 2 1.35 18.80 -3.14
N LYS A 3 0.62 18.02 -2.36
CA LYS A 3 1.18 17.00 -1.47
C LYS A 3 1.25 15.65 -2.16
N ILE A 4 2.33 14.93 -1.95
CA ILE A 4 2.46 13.54 -2.36
C ILE A 4 2.58 12.70 -1.09
N ALA A 5 1.52 11.97 -0.75
CA ALA A 5 1.55 11.06 0.38
C ALA A 5 2.29 9.77 0.00
N LEU A 6 3.31 9.44 0.79
CA LEU A 6 4.11 8.23 0.61
C LEU A 6 3.53 7.09 1.43
N LYS A 7 2.97 6.11 0.75
CA LYS A 7 2.40 4.90 1.31
C LYS A 7 3.35 3.73 1.03
N VAL A 8 3.97 3.20 2.07
CA VAL A 8 4.88 2.05 2.01
C VAL A 8 4.10 0.80 2.38
N ASP A 9 3.84 -0.07 1.41
CA ASP A 9 3.30 -1.40 1.66
C ASP A 9 4.45 -2.35 1.99
N VAL A 10 4.31 -3.09 3.10
CA VAL A 10 5.32 -4.02 3.62
C VAL A 10 4.69 -5.41 3.69
N ASP A 11 4.96 -6.22 2.66
CA ASP A 11 4.24 -7.45 2.39
C ASP A 11 4.87 -8.68 3.04
N THR A 12 6.20 -8.69 3.19
CA THR A 12 6.99 -9.88 3.51
C THR A 12 7.90 -9.68 4.71
N LEU A 13 8.36 -10.79 5.31
CA LEU A 13 9.38 -10.74 6.35
C LEU A 13 10.67 -10.10 5.84
N ARG A 14 11.07 -10.38 4.59
CA ARG A 14 12.27 -9.79 4.00
C ARG A 14 12.12 -8.29 3.79
N GLY A 15 11.00 -7.85 3.26
CA GLY A 15 10.69 -6.42 3.12
C GLY A 15 10.73 -5.69 4.46
N THR A 16 10.18 -6.31 5.51
CA THR A 16 10.21 -5.74 6.86
C THR A 16 11.63 -5.63 7.41
N ARG A 17 12.47 -6.68 7.26
CA ARG A 17 13.82 -6.72 7.84
C ARG A 17 14.87 -5.92 7.06
N GLU A 18 14.77 -5.88 5.74
CA GLU A 18 15.78 -5.27 4.87
C GLU A 18 15.28 -3.95 4.27
N GLY A 19 14.12 -3.97 3.64
CA GLY A 19 13.57 -2.83 2.90
C GLY A 19 13.12 -1.69 3.80
N THR A 20 12.38 -2.01 4.85
CA THR A 20 11.85 -1.02 5.80
C THR A 20 12.96 -0.18 6.45
N PRO A 21 14.05 -0.75 7.01
CA PRO A 21 15.14 0.05 7.54
C PRO A 21 15.87 0.91 6.49
N ASN A 22 15.98 0.43 5.24
CA ASN A 22 16.58 1.21 4.16
C ASN A 22 15.74 2.44 3.84
N LEU A 23 14.44 2.27 3.69
CA LEU A 23 13.50 3.37 3.45
C LEU A 23 13.49 4.36 4.61
N GLY A 24 13.43 3.88 5.87
CA GLY A 24 13.46 4.73 7.05
C GLY A 24 14.71 5.63 7.06
N ARG A 25 15.90 5.06 6.82
CA ARG A 25 17.14 5.85 6.73
C ARG A 25 17.12 6.87 5.57
N THR A 26 16.53 6.49 4.43
CA THR A 26 16.43 7.40 3.29
C THR A 26 15.51 8.57 3.61
N PHE A 27 14.35 8.32 4.20
CA PHE A 27 13.41 9.37 4.59
C PHE A 27 13.99 10.28 5.68
N ASP A 28 14.65 9.71 6.70
CA ASP A 28 15.28 10.50 7.77
C ASP A 28 16.39 11.39 7.22
N ARG A 29 17.20 10.90 6.26
CA ARG A 29 18.28 11.68 5.64
C ARG A 29 17.78 12.93 4.90
N ILE A 30 16.61 12.87 4.29
CA ILE A 30 16.01 14.00 3.57
C ILE A 30 14.96 14.75 4.38
N GLY A 31 14.76 14.35 5.65
CA GLY A 31 13.90 15.06 6.60
C GLY A 31 12.40 14.91 6.37
N ILE A 32 11.95 13.82 5.75
CA ILE A 32 10.53 13.53 5.51
C ILE A 32 10.04 12.34 6.32
N LYS A 33 8.72 12.19 6.39
CA LYS A 33 8.06 11.00 6.98
C LYS A 33 7.14 10.34 5.95
N ALA A 34 6.91 9.05 6.13
CA ALA A 34 6.03 8.24 5.29
C ALA A 34 5.11 7.39 6.16
N THR A 35 4.07 6.82 5.55
CA THR A 35 3.17 5.87 6.19
C THR A 35 3.60 4.46 5.83
N PHE A 36 3.93 3.65 6.82
CA PHE A 36 4.27 2.25 6.67
C PHE A 36 3.08 1.37 7.06
N LEU A 37 2.63 0.55 6.14
CA LEU A 37 1.54 -0.40 6.34
C LEU A 37 2.10 -1.81 6.38
N PHE A 38 1.98 -2.47 7.52
CA PHE A 38 2.62 -3.77 7.75
C PHE A 38 1.65 -4.93 7.62
N SER A 39 2.07 -6.00 6.91
CA SER A 39 1.48 -7.32 7.05
C SER A 39 1.87 -7.91 8.41
N MET A 40 0.87 -8.33 9.20
CA MET A 40 1.06 -8.61 10.63
C MET A 40 1.17 -10.10 10.98
N GLY A 41 0.87 -10.99 10.05
CA GLY A 41 0.82 -12.43 10.28
C GLY A 41 1.83 -13.23 9.45
N PRO A 42 1.46 -14.43 8.97
CA PRO A 42 2.39 -15.31 8.27
C PRO A 42 2.73 -14.79 6.86
N ASP A 43 4.00 -14.95 6.49
CA ASP A 43 4.49 -14.70 5.13
C ASP A 43 4.20 -15.92 4.25
N HIS A 44 3.14 -15.86 3.47
CA HIS A 44 2.78 -16.91 2.50
C HIS A 44 3.02 -16.46 1.05
N THR A 45 4.05 -15.67 0.81
CA THR A 45 4.39 -15.16 -0.53
C THR A 45 4.51 -16.28 -1.59
N GLY A 46 4.97 -17.45 -1.21
CA GLY A 46 5.03 -18.61 -2.10
C GLY A 46 3.67 -19.04 -2.67
N TRP A 47 2.56 -18.76 -1.98
CA TRP A 47 1.22 -19.06 -2.52
C TRP A 47 0.92 -18.24 -3.78
N ALA A 48 1.53 -17.09 -3.96
CA ALA A 48 1.40 -16.29 -5.17
C ALA A 48 1.90 -17.02 -6.43
N LEU A 49 2.75 -18.06 -6.28
CA LEU A 49 3.17 -18.92 -7.40
C LEU A 49 1.99 -19.64 -8.05
N LYS A 50 0.89 -19.90 -7.31
CA LYS A 50 -0.34 -20.45 -7.90
C LYS A 50 -0.94 -19.53 -8.98
N ARG A 51 -0.63 -18.24 -8.94
CA ARG A 51 -1.06 -17.25 -9.93
C ARG A 51 -0.35 -17.40 -11.28
N VAL A 52 0.73 -18.22 -11.36
CA VAL A 52 1.42 -18.56 -12.62
C VAL A 52 0.46 -19.15 -13.65
N PHE A 53 -0.60 -19.82 -13.18
CA PHE A 53 -1.66 -20.35 -14.07
C PHE A 53 -2.69 -19.30 -14.52
N ARG A 54 -2.61 -18.05 -14.04
CA ARG A 54 -3.50 -16.97 -14.50
C ARG A 54 -2.96 -16.35 -15.80
N PRO A 55 -3.83 -16.06 -16.80
CA PRO A 55 -3.41 -15.38 -18.02
C PRO A 55 -2.66 -14.08 -17.72
N GLY A 56 -1.52 -13.86 -18.38
CA GLY A 56 -0.71 -12.65 -18.22
C GLY A 56 0.28 -12.64 -17.05
N PHE A 57 0.15 -13.54 -16.06
CA PHE A 57 1.05 -13.57 -14.90
C PHE A 57 2.49 -13.93 -15.28
N LEU A 58 2.70 -14.92 -16.15
CA LEU A 58 4.04 -15.29 -16.64
C LEU A 58 4.74 -14.13 -17.35
N LYS A 59 3.99 -13.32 -18.11
CA LYS A 59 4.51 -12.14 -18.78
C LYS A 59 4.95 -11.07 -17.76
N LYS A 60 4.27 -10.95 -16.62
CA LYS A 60 4.66 -10.07 -15.50
C LYS A 60 5.91 -10.59 -14.79
N VAL A 61 5.94 -11.88 -14.45
CA VAL A 61 7.07 -12.53 -13.73
C VAL A 61 8.37 -12.44 -14.55
N SER A 62 8.32 -12.60 -15.88
CA SER A 62 9.49 -12.46 -16.74
C SER A 62 10.01 -11.02 -16.86
N ARG A 63 9.15 -10.03 -16.70
CA ARG A 63 9.53 -8.60 -16.74
C ARG A 63 10.13 -8.10 -15.43
N THR A 64 9.62 -8.56 -14.31
CA THR A 64 9.99 -8.07 -12.96
C THR A 64 10.79 -9.11 -12.21
N SER A 65 11.86 -9.66 -12.65
CA SER A 65 12.79 -10.55 -11.92
C SER A 65 12.33 -10.92 -10.47
N VAL A 66 11.15 -11.55 -10.34
CA VAL A 66 10.47 -11.80 -9.04
C VAL A 66 11.41 -12.46 -8.03
N VAL A 67 12.29 -13.36 -8.51
CA VAL A 67 13.29 -14.02 -7.67
C VAL A 67 14.31 -13.01 -7.10
N GLU A 68 14.69 -12.00 -7.87
CA GLU A 68 15.66 -10.99 -7.41
C GLU A 68 15.04 -10.05 -6.37
N HIS A 69 13.76 -9.73 -6.50
CA HIS A 69 13.07 -8.82 -5.57
C HIS A 69 12.66 -9.50 -4.27
N TYR A 70 12.04 -10.67 -4.36
CA TYR A 70 11.53 -11.36 -3.16
C TYR A 70 12.55 -12.33 -2.56
N GLY A 71 13.51 -12.83 -3.34
CA GLY A 71 14.46 -13.86 -2.93
C GLY A 71 13.85 -15.27 -2.94
N ILE A 72 14.70 -16.27 -3.18
CA ILE A 72 14.27 -17.68 -3.29
C ILE A 72 13.58 -18.15 -2.02
N LYS A 73 14.12 -17.81 -0.84
CA LYS A 73 13.58 -18.26 0.46
C LYS A 73 12.14 -17.77 0.67
N THR A 74 11.85 -16.50 0.39
CA THR A 74 10.51 -15.92 0.51
C THR A 74 9.52 -16.62 -0.43
N LEU A 75 9.94 -16.96 -1.65
CA LEU A 75 9.11 -17.69 -2.61
C LEU A 75 8.81 -19.14 -2.20
N LEU A 76 9.54 -19.70 -1.23
CA LEU A 76 9.28 -21.03 -0.67
C LEU A 76 8.33 -21.00 0.53
N TYR A 77 8.09 -19.84 1.13
CA TYR A 77 7.21 -19.71 2.29
C TYR A 77 5.75 -20.04 1.94
N GLY A 78 5.15 -20.89 2.76
CA GLY A 78 3.80 -21.41 2.55
C GLY A 78 3.69 -22.56 1.53
N VAL A 79 4.77 -22.88 0.80
CA VAL A 79 4.81 -23.98 -0.17
C VAL A 79 5.70 -25.14 0.31
N LEU A 80 7.00 -24.87 0.50
CA LEU A 80 7.99 -25.87 0.97
C LEU A 80 8.49 -25.56 2.38
N LEU A 81 8.40 -24.30 2.80
CA LEU A 81 8.77 -23.84 4.13
C LEU A 81 7.52 -23.25 4.82
N PRO A 82 7.41 -23.39 6.15
CA PRO A 82 6.35 -22.70 6.87
C PRO A 82 6.51 -21.18 6.69
N GLY A 83 5.40 -20.46 6.58
CA GLY A 83 5.40 -19.01 6.54
C GLY A 83 5.81 -18.46 7.91
N PRO A 84 6.89 -17.66 8.00
CA PRO A 84 7.28 -17.03 9.25
C PRO A 84 6.24 -15.98 9.67
N ASP A 85 6.06 -15.79 10.97
CA ASP A 85 5.16 -14.77 11.51
C ASP A 85 5.87 -13.41 11.49
N ILE A 86 5.50 -12.56 10.53
CA ILE A 86 6.17 -11.28 10.27
C ILE A 86 6.13 -10.38 11.50
N GLY A 87 4.94 -10.20 12.09
CA GLY A 87 4.74 -9.32 13.24
C GLY A 87 5.53 -9.73 14.48
N ARG A 88 5.81 -11.03 14.65
CA ARG A 88 6.67 -11.51 15.74
C ARG A 88 8.15 -11.44 15.40
N GLU A 89 8.50 -11.89 14.21
CA GLU A 89 9.89 -12.05 13.83
C GLU A 89 10.60 -10.74 13.44
N ALA A 90 9.84 -9.68 13.11
CA ALA A 90 10.37 -8.38 12.73
C ALA A 90 9.77 -7.22 13.54
N ALA A 91 9.27 -7.50 14.75
CA ALA A 91 8.71 -6.48 15.63
C ALA A 91 9.69 -5.32 15.92
N SER A 92 10.98 -5.62 16.06
CA SER A 92 12.00 -4.61 16.35
C SER A 92 12.17 -3.60 15.23
N GLU A 93 12.12 -4.02 13.97
CA GLU A 93 12.21 -3.17 12.79
C GLU A 93 10.97 -2.29 12.64
N MET A 94 9.77 -2.88 12.86
CA MET A 94 8.51 -2.15 12.88
C MET A 94 8.50 -1.05 13.95
N GLN A 95 8.87 -1.40 15.18
CA GLN A 95 8.97 -0.45 16.30
C GLN A 95 10.03 0.63 16.06
N ALA A 96 11.11 0.33 15.32
CA ALA A 96 12.12 1.33 15.00
C ALA A 96 11.55 2.43 14.08
N ILE A 97 10.72 2.06 13.12
CA ILE A 97 10.01 2.99 12.23
C ILE A 97 9.04 3.89 13.02
N ASP A 98 8.26 3.29 13.91
CA ASP A 98 7.34 4.04 14.77
C ASP A 98 8.09 5.02 15.67
N ARG A 99 9.16 4.57 16.36
CA ARG A 99 10.00 5.44 17.18
C ARG A 99 10.71 6.56 16.40
N ALA A 100 10.97 6.34 15.12
CA ALA A 100 11.52 7.37 14.23
C ALA A 100 10.46 8.41 13.82
N GLY A 101 9.20 8.26 14.23
CA GLY A 101 8.11 9.19 13.97
C GLY A 101 7.48 9.05 12.59
N HIS A 102 7.70 7.94 11.91
CA HIS A 102 6.88 7.58 10.74
C HIS A 102 5.49 7.14 11.19
N GLU A 103 4.51 7.30 10.32
CA GLU A 103 3.16 6.80 10.57
C GLU A 103 3.14 5.28 10.33
N THR A 104 2.52 4.54 11.24
CA THR A 104 2.38 3.09 11.14
C THR A 104 0.91 2.69 11.06
N GLY A 105 0.61 1.68 10.25
CA GLY A 105 -0.73 1.13 10.07
C GLY A 105 -0.69 -0.32 9.64
N ILE A 106 -1.87 -0.86 9.36
CA ILE A 106 -2.04 -2.25 8.98
C ILE A 106 -2.19 -2.37 7.46
N HIS A 107 -1.42 -3.31 6.86
CA HIS A 107 -1.65 -3.75 5.49
C HIS A 107 -2.63 -4.93 5.43
N THR A 108 -2.44 -5.95 6.25
CA THR A 108 -3.35 -7.08 6.44
C THR A 108 -2.80 -8.04 7.50
N TRP A 109 -3.49 -9.20 7.72
CA TRP A 109 -2.93 -10.31 8.46
C TRP A 109 -1.99 -11.15 7.59
N ASP A 110 -2.49 -11.70 6.48
CA ASP A 110 -1.78 -12.52 5.49
C ASP A 110 -2.02 -11.92 4.12
N HIS A 111 -0.96 -11.38 3.51
CA HIS A 111 -1.05 -10.63 2.27
C HIS A 111 -1.68 -11.43 1.13
N VAL A 112 -1.23 -12.67 0.92
CA VAL A 112 -1.66 -13.47 -0.22
C VAL A 112 -3.05 -14.05 -0.01
N ASP A 113 -3.37 -14.54 1.20
CA ASP A 113 -4.70 -15.06 1.52
C ASP A 113 -5.76 -13.96 1.45
N TRP A 114 -5.42 -12.75 1.92
CA TRP A 114 -6.29 -11.58 1.80
C TRP A 114 -6.51 -11.22 0.33
N GLN A 115 -5.46 -10.98 -0.41
CA GLN A 115 -5.54 -10.53 -1.80
C GLN A 115 -6.31 -11.50 -2.70
N ASP A 116 -6.15 -12.81 -2.49
CA ASP A 116 -6.82 -13.83 -3.29
C ASP A 116 -8.24 -14.17 -2.78
N GLY A 117 -8.53 -13.87 -1.50
CA GLY A 117 -9.71 -14.35 -0.81
C GLY A 117 -10.78 -13.33 -0.51
N VAL A 118 -10.44 -12.14 -0.02
CA VAL A 118 -11.37 -11.22 0.65
C VAL A 118 -12.61 -10.88 -0.17
N ARG A 119 -12.49 -10.75 -1.47
CA ARG A 119 -13.62 -10.43 -2.37
C ARG A 119 -14.72 -11.50 -2.36
N HIS A 120 -14.35 -12.76 -2.10
CA HIS A 120 -15.24 -13.92 -2.22
C HIS A 120 -15.49 -14.64 -0.89
N ARG A 121 -14.83 -14.18 0.19
CA ARG A 121 -15.00 -14.72 1.54
C ARG A 121 -16.16 -14.04 2.26
N ASP A 122 -16.72 -14.75 3.23
CA ASP A 122 -17.79 -14.23 4.06
C ASP A 122 -17.29 -13.19 5.09
N SER A 123 -18.24 -12.52 5.72
CA SER A 123 -17.95 -11.49 6.72
C SER A 123 -17.26 -12.05 7.97
N ALA A 124 -17.53 -13.31 8.33
CA ALA A 124 -16.90 -13.94 9.50
C ALA A 124 -15.41 -14.15 9.28
N TRP A 125 -15.03 -14.65 8.10
CA TRP A 125 -13.62 -14.79 7.73
C TRP A 125 -12.92 -13.42 7.69
N THR A 126 -13.53 -12.44 7.02
CA THR A 126 -12.97 -11.09 6.89
C THR A 126 -12.70 -10.47 8.27
N LYS A 127 -13.70 -10.48 9.15
CA LYS A 127 -13.58 -9.94 10.52
C LYS A 127 -12.52 -10.68 11.33
N ALA A 128 -12.42 -12.01 11.18
CA ALA A 128 -11.41 -12.80 11.88
C ALA A 128 -9.98 -12.47 11.41
N GLN A 129 -9.75 -12.28 10.10
CA GLN A 129 -8.44 -11.87 9.57
C GLN A 129 -8.05 -10.47 10.07
N MET A 130 -8.98 -9.54 10.01
CA MET A 130 -8.75 -8.17 10.46
C MET A 130 -8.49 -8.13 11.97
N GLN A 131 -9.24 -8.88 12.79
CA GLN A 131 -9.03 -8.92 14.23
C GLN A 131 -7.64 -9.42 14.60
N LYS A 132 -7.16 -10.51 13.96
CA LYS A 132 -5.79 -11.00 14.15
C LYS A 132 -4.75 -9.91 13.83
N SER A 133 -4.94 -9.12 12.76
CA SER A 133 -4.00 -8.07 12.40
C SER A 133 -3.97 -6.94 13.40
N VAL A 134 -5.13 -6.52 13.93
CA VAL A 134 -5.21 -5.50 14.98
C VAL A 134 -4.60 -5.97 16.29
N ASP A 135 -4.93 -7.20 16.73
CA ASP A 135 -4.38 -7.75 17.96
C ASP A 135 -2.85 -7.80 17.91
N ARG A 136 -2.29 -8.23 16.77
CA ARG A 136 -0.84 -8.23 16.57
C ARG A 136 -0.26 -6.82 16.46
N PHE A 137 -0.94 -5.91 15.80
CA PHE A 137 -0.50 -4.51 15.72
C PHE A 137 -0.38 -3.90 17.13
N VAL A 138 -1.40 -4.10 17.97
CA VAL A 138 -1.38 -3.62 19.36
C VAL A 138 -0.27 -4.32 20.17
N GLU A 139 -0.06 -5.64 19.98
CA GLU A 139 1.04 -6.39 20.61
C GLU A 139 2.42 -5.79 20.26
N VAL A 140 2.62 -5.40 18.99
CA VAL A 140 3.90 -4.88 18.50
C VAL A 140 4.10 -3.42 18.87
N PHE A 141 3.10 -2.56 18.67
CA PHE A 141 3.26 -1.11 18.77
C PHE A 141 2.78 -0.51 20.12
N GLY A 142 1.95 -1.23 20.87
CA GLY A 142 1.40 -0.76 22.14
C GLY A 142 0.27 0.27 22.00
N HIS A 143 -0.20 0.56 20.79
CA HIS A 143 -1.30 1.47 20.50
C HIS A 143 -2.19 0.93 19.37
N SER A 144 -3.39 1.48 19.21
CA SER A 144 -4.30 1.13 18.12
C SER A 144 -3.86 1.73 16.80
N PRO A 145 -4.10 1.04 15.67
CA PRO A 145 -3.84 1.61 14.34
C PRO A 145 -4.80 2.77 14.05
N VAL A 146 -4.33 3.78 13.31
CA VAL A 146 -5.14 4.93 12.87
C VAL A 146 -5.46 4.88 11.38
N THR A 147 -4.75 4.04 10.63
CA THR A 147 -4.85 3.90 9.18
C THR A 147 -4.73 2.44 8.75
N TYR A 148 -5.23 2.17 7.56
CA TYR A 148 -5.23 0.86 6.93
C TYR A 148 -4.97 1.00 5.43
N GLY A 149 -4.42 -0.03 4.81
CA GLY A 149 -4.32 -0.12 3.36
C GLY A 149 -4.39 -1.58 2.93
N ALA A 150 -5.40 -1.90 2.15
CA ALA A 150 -5.71 -3.27 1.78
C ALA A 150 -4.67 -3.89 0.84
N ALA A 151 -4.24 -5.11 1.16
CA ALA A 151 -3.33 -5.87 0.31
C ALA A 151 -3.92 -6.07 -1.09
N GLY A 152 -3.11 -5.73 -2.10
CA GLY A 152 -3.48 -5.84 -3.50
C GLY A 152 -4.69 -5.00 -3.91
N TRP A 153 -5.06 -3.99 -3.12
CA TRP A 153 -6.25 -3.16 -3.28
C TRP A 153 -7.54 -4.01 -3.35
N GLN A 154 -7.63 -5.01 -2.46
CA GLN A 154 -8.78 -5.91 -2.38
C GLN A 154 -9.55 -5.70 -1.07
N MET A 155 -10.84 -5.43 -1.16
CA MET A 155 -11.72 -5.15 -0.03
C MET A 155 -13.07 -5.85 -0.19
N ASN A 156 -13.88 -5.82 0.87
CA ASN A 156 -15.30 -6.10 0.83
C ASN A 156 -16.05 -5.23 1.86
N GLU A 157 -17.38 -5.25 1.85
CA GLU A 157 -18.19 -4.43 2.76
C GLU A 157 -17.93 -4.73 4.23
N ALA A 158 -17.71 -6.00 4.58
CA ALA A 158 -17.43 -6.39 5.97
C ALA A 158 -16.10 -5.79 6.49
N ALA A 159 -15.12 -5.61 5.60
CA ALA A 159 -13.88 -4.93 5.95
C ALA A 159 -14.10 -3.44 6.20
N LEU A 160 -14.90 -2.77 5.36
CA LEU A 160 -15.26 -1.35 5.55
C LEU A 160 -16.00 -1.13 6.87
N GLU A 161 -16.97 -2.00 7.19
CA GLU A 161 -17.68 -1.97 8.48
C GLU A 161 -16.71 -2.11 9.66
N GLN A 162 -15.72 -3.00 9.54
CA GLN A 162 -14.76 -3.24 10.61
C GLN A 162 -13.81 -2.06 10.81
N LEU A 163 -13.36 -1.41 9.75
CA LEU A 163 -12.56 -0.18 9.84
C LEU A 163 -13.34 0.93 10.56
N ASP A 164 -14.61 1.10 10.22
CA ASP A 164 -15.50 2.06 10.91
C ASP A 164 -15.71 1.72 12.38
N ALA A 165 -15.85 0.43 12.71
CA ALA A 165 -16.01 -0.04 14.08
C ALA A 165 -14.75 0.21 14.95
N TRP A 166 -13.57 0.16 14.35
CA TRP A 166 -12.30 0.45 15.02
C TRP A 166 -11.98 1.96 15.10
N GLY A 167 -12.78 2.80 14.46
CA GLY A 167 -12.54 4.25 14.45
C GLY A 167 -11.36 4.66 13.57
N ILE A 168 -11.02 3.85 12.57
CA ILE A 168 -10.06 4.24 11.53
C ILE A 168 -10.55 5.54 10.88
N GLN A 169 -9.67 6.51 10.74
CA GLN A 169 -10.04 7.83 10.23
C GLN A 169 -9.89 7.93 8.72
N TYR A 170 -8.87 7.28 8.18
CA TYR A 170 -8.56 7.26 6.75
C TYR A 170 -7.87 5.95 6.37
N SER A 171 -8.03 5.58 5.11
CA SER A 171 -7.40 4.38 4.56
C SER A 171 -7.07 4.57 3.08
N SER A 172 -6.26 3.67 2.54
CA SER A 172 -5.83 3.67 1.14
C SER A 172 -5.96 2.27 0.55
N ASP A 173 -7.22 1.90 0.26
CA ASP A 173 -7.59 0.53 -0.08
C ASP A 173 -7.80 0.29 -1.57
N GLY A 174 -7.75 1.34 -2.38
CA GLY A 174 -8.06 1.28 -3.80
C GLY A 174 -7.15 2.13 -4.68
N ARG A 175 -7.48 2.13 -5.96
CA ARG A 175 -6.78 2.88 -7.01
C ARG A 175 -7.66 3.99 -7.58
N ALA A 176 -7.03 5.06 -8.07
CA ALA A 176 -7.71 6.13 -8.81
C ALA A 176 -6.83 6.65 -9.95
N LEU A 177 -7.43 7.46 -10.80
CA LEU A 177 -6.68 8.26 -11.78
C LEU A 177 -5.94 9.43 -11.08
N PRO A 178 -4.95 10.07 -11.74
CA PRO A 178 -4.07 11.09 -11.15
C PRO A 178 -4.78 12.42 -10.79
N ASN A 179 -5.99 12.38 -10.32
CA ASN A 179 -6.73 13.54 -9.82
C ASN A 179 -7.36 13.12 -8.50
N LEU A 180 -6.53 13.06 -7.46
CA LEU A 180 -6.99 12.63 -6.14
C LEU A 180 -8.18 13.47 -5.69
N ILE A 181 -9.29 12.83 -5.56
CA ILE A 181 -10.45 13.32 -4.83
C ILE A 181 -10.69 12.32 -3.71
N PRO A 182 -10.44 12.69 -2.43
CA PRO A 182 -10.80 11.81 -1.34
C PRO A 182 -12.31 11.57 -1.37
N TYR A 183 -12.73 10.36 -1.00
CA TYR A 183 -14.14 9.98 -1.06
C TYR A 183 -14.50 9.06 0.10
N ARG A 184 -15.79 8.83 0.28
CA ARG A 184 -16.33 7.80 1.16
C ARG A 184 -16.97 6.72 0.32
N ILE A 185 -17.01 5.49 0.84
CA ILE A 185 -17.63 4.37 0.13
C ILE A 185 -19.06 4.19 0.63
N ALA A 186 -20.02 4.12 -0.31
CA ALA A 186 -21.37 3.70 -0.03
C ALA A 186 -21.41 2.17 0.11
N PHE A 187 -21.95 1.66 1.20
CA PHE A 187 -22.20 0.24 1.41
C PHE A 187 -23.44 0.03 2.31
N GLY A 188 -24.13 -1.09 2.11
CA GLY A 188 -25.39 -1.34 2.81
C GLY A 188 -26.39 -0.19 2.66
N HIS A 189 -26.86 0.36 3.76
CA HIS A 189 -27.79 1.52 3.80
C HIS A 189 -27.08 2.83 4.22
N GLY A 190 -25.74 2.88 4.16
CA GLY A 190 -24.96 4.00 4.65
C GLY A 190 -23.73 4.31 3.84
N LYS A 191 -22.78 4.93 4.51
CA LYS A 191 -21.47 5.27 3.94
C LYS A 191 -20.39 5.04 5.00
N SER A 192 -19.15 4.82 4.55
CA SER A 192 -17.99 4.73 5.43
C SER A 192 -17.81 6.00 6.28
N LYS A 193 -17.42 5.83 7.54
CA LYS A 193 -17.01 6.95 8.40
C LYS A 193 -15.60 7.39 8.06
N HIS A 194 -14.72 6.43 7.75
CA HIS A 194 -13.36 6.71 7.30
C HIS A 194 -13.34 7.27 5.86
N VAL A 195 -12.29 8.00 5.57
CA VAL A 195 -12.07 8.63 4.25
C VAL A 195 -11.09 7.77 3.45
N GLN A 196 -11.42 7.50 2.19
CA GLN A 196 -10.53 6.82 1.26
C GLN A 196 -9.61 7.82 0.56
N TYR A 197 -8.31 7.51 0.57
CA TYR A 197 -7.27 8.18 -0.21
C TYR A 197 -6.65 7.15 -1.15
N PRO A 198 -7.20 6.94 -2.34
CA PRO A 198 -6.73 5.91 -3.26
C PRO A 198 -5.32 6.21 -3.77
N THR A 199 -4.57 5.18 -4.11
CA THR A 199 -3.31 5.33 -4.85
C THR A 199 -3.61 5.91 -6.24
N THR A 200 -3.00 7.05 -6.56
CA THR A 200 -3.28 7.80 -7.79
C THR A 200 -2.16 7.72 -8.82
N LEU A 201 -0.93 7.51 -8.37
CA LEU A 201 0.22 7.38 -9.26
C LEU A 201 0.50 5.89 -9.54
N PRO A 202 1.05 5.57 -10.72
CA PRO A 202 1.49 4.21 -11.02
C PRO A 202 2.65 3.82 -10.11
N THR A 203 2.72 2.54 -9.74
CA THR A 203 3.83 1.97 -8.98
C THR A 203 4.98 1.54 -9.91
N PHE A 204 6.18 1.34 -9.38
CA PHE A 204 7.31 0.90 -10.21
C PHE A 204 7.07 -0.46 -10.86
N ASP A 205 6.42 -1.39 -10.16
CA ASP A 205 6.12 -2.73 -10.71
C ASP A 205 5.04 -2.72 -11.80
N GLU A 206 4.27 -1.65 -11.91
CA GLU A 206 3.33 -1.42 -13.01
C GLU A 206 4.01 -0.85 -14.27
N LEU A 207 5.15 -0.19 -14.12
CA LEU A 207 5.84 0.51 -15.19
C LEU A 207 7.05 -0.25 -15.73
N ILE A 208 7.90 -0.78 -14.84
CA ILE A 208 9.16 -1.43 -15.22
C ILE A 208 8.89 -2.64 -16.11
N GLY A 209 9.62 -2.70 -17.25
CA GLY A 209 9.51 -3.75 -18.26
C GLY A 209 8.29 -3.60 -19.19
N VAL A 210 7.48 -2.56 -19.06
CA VAL A 210 6.47 -2.20 -20.05
C VAL A 210 7.15 -1.41 -21.16
N ASP A 211 7.02 -1.83 -22.41
CA ASP A 211 7.69 -1.21 -23.55
C ASP A 211 9.19 -0.96 -23.30
N ASP A 212 9.84 -1.96 -22.69
CA ASP A 212 11.27 -1.94 -22.30
C ASP A 212 11.67 -0.83 -21.32
N MET A 213 10.69 -0.27 -20.58
CA MET A 213 10.96 0.79 -19.60
C MET A 213 11.82 0.27 -18.44
N ASP A 214 12.96 0.92 -18.23
CA ASP A 214 13.83 0.67 -17.07
C ASP A 214 13.37 1.47 -15.83
N ALA A 215 14.05 1.30 -14.71
CA ALA A 215 13.73 1.98 -13.46
C ALA A 215 13.83 3.51 -13.57
N LEU A 216 14.81 4.05 -14.29
CA LEU A 216 14.94 5.49 -14.52
C LEU A 216 13.89 6.01 -15.52
N GLY A 217 13.45 5.19 -16.46
CA GLY A 217 12.29 5.46 -17.31
C GLY A 217 11.02 5.63 -16.50
N ALA A 218 10.79 4.71 -15.55
CA ALA A 218 9.66 4.79 -14.62
C ALA A 218 9.71 6.08 -13.78
N VAL A 219 10.88 6.44 -13.26
CA VAL A 219 11.09 7.72 -12.55
C VAL A 219 10.67 8.90 -13.42
N ARG A 220 11.21 9.00 -14.65
CA ARG A 220 10.87 10.10 -15.59
C ARG A 220 9.36 10.15 -15.87
N HIS A 221 8.75 8.99 -16.07
CA HIS A 221 7.32 8.89 -16.32
C HIS A 221 6.49 9.42 -15.14
N ILE A 222 6.77 8.97 -13.92
CA ILE A 222 6.05 9.42 -12.73
C ILE A 222 6.25 10.93 -12.50
N LEU A 223 7.48 11.44 -12.65
CA LEU A 223 7.77 12.86 -12.54
C LEU A 223 7.00 13.69 -13.60
N SER A 224 6.81 13.17 -14.81
CA SER A 224 6.01 13.85 -15.84
C SER A 224 4.53 13.95 -15.47
N LEU A 225 3.98 12.98 -14.72
CA LEU A 225 2.60 12.99 -14.25
C LEU A 225 2.37 14.02 -13.13
N THR A 226 3.40 14.36 -12.39
CA THR A 226 3.31 15.28 -11.24
C THR A 226 3.74 16.72 -11.57
N GLN A 227 4.57 16.91 -12.59
CA GLN A 227 5.21 18.20 -12.90
C GLN A 227 4.24 19.38 -13.05
N SER A 228 3.07 19.17 -13.62
CA SER A 228 2.05 20.22 -13.83
C SER A 228 0.73 19.89 -13.14
N ASN A 229 0.72 18.89 -12.26
CA ASN A 229 -0.49 18.48 -11.56
C ASN A 229 -0.60 19.23 -10.22
N PRO A 230 -1.61 20.12 -10.06
CA PRO A 230 -1.78 20.88 -8.82
C PRO A 230 -2.46 20.08 -7.71
N ASN A 231 -2.95 18.88 -8.01
CA ASN A 231 -3.71 18.07 -7.07
C ASN A 231 -2.79 17.22 -6.20
N ASP A 232 -3.21 17.01 -4.97
CA ASP A 232 -2.55 16.06 -4.07
C ASP A 232 -2.55 14.66 -4.67
N GLN A 233 -1.52 13.86 -4.38
CA GLN A 233 -1.35 12.51 -4.89
C GLN A 233 -1.05 11.52 -3.76
N VAL A 234 -1.32 10.25 -4.02
CA VAL A 234 -0.83 9.13 -3.21
C VAL A 234 0.04 8.24 -4.07
N PHE A 235 1.26 8.03 -3.65
CA PHE A 235 2.19 7.09 -4.26
C PHE A 235 2.38 5.88 -3.34
N THR A 236 2.08 4.69 -3.88
CA THR A 236 2.35 3.43 -3.18
C THR A 236 3.69 2.88 -3.65
N LEU A 237 4.52 2.51 -2.69
CA LEU A 237 5.80 1.85 -2.89
C LEU A 237 5.86 0.60 -2.00
N HIS A 238 6.69 -0.38 -2.39
CA HIS A 238 6.82 -1.63 -1.67
C HIS A 238 8.21 -1.74 -1.03
N ALA A 239 8.26 -2.08 0.25
CA ALA A 239 9.53 -2.26 0.95
C ALA A 239 10.44 -3.29 0.27
N GLU A 240 9.86 -4.27 -0.41
CA GLU A 240 10.53 -5.32 -1.18
C GLU A 240 11.24 -4.82 -2.44
N LEU A 241 10.77 -3.71 -3.00
CA LEU A 241 11.23 -3.16 -4.28
C LEU A 241 12.04 -1.89 -4.05
N GLU A 242 11.35 -0.80 -3.70
CA GLU A 242 11.93 0.52 -3.49
C GLU A 242 12.81 0.58 -2.23
N GLY A 243 12.57 -0.31 -1.27
CA GLY A 243 13.43 -0.46 -0.09
C GLY A 243 14.70 -1.30 -0.33
N GLN A 244 14.85 -1.91 -1.49
CA GLN A 244 15.95 -2.80 -1.83
C GLN A 244 16.57 -2.44 -3.19
N LYS A 245 16.40 -3.29 -4.21
CA LYS A 245 17.07 -3.13 -5.52
C LYS A 245 16.73 -1.81 -6.23
N LEU A 246 15.51 -1.32 -6.07
CA LEU A 246 15.04 -0.08 -6.71
C LEU A 246 15.30 1.18 -5.86
N LEU A 247 15.98 1.05 -4.72
CA LEU A 247 16.24 2.19 -3.84
C LEU A 247 16.96 3.36 -4.55
N PRO A 248 17.99 3.16 -5.38
CA PRO A 248 18.62 4.27 -6.08
C PRO A 248 17.68 5.02 -7.03
N ALA A 249 16.81 4.29 -7.74
CA ALA A 249 15.81 4.92 -8.62
C ALA A 249 14.73 5.65 -7.80
N PHE A 250 14.32 5.08 -6.67
CA PHE A 250 13.38 5.73 -5.77
C PHE A 250 13.95 7.02 -5.15
N GLU A 251 15.23 7.04 -4.78
CA GLU A 251 15.91 8.26 -4.32
C GLU A 251 15.93 9.35 -5.40
N CYS A 252 16.12 8.98 -6.68
CA CYS A 252 15.99 9.92 -7.81
C CYS A 252 14.56 10.46 -7.92
N LEU A 253 13.54 9.63 -7.70
CA LEU A 253 12.14 10.06 -7.71
C LEU A 253 11.84 11.05 -6.59
N LEU A 254 12.28 10.76 -5.36
CA LEU A 254 12.12 11.67 -4.22
C LEU A 254 12.78 13.02 -4.49
N ALA A 255 14.03 13.03 -4.98
CA ALA A 255 14.74 14.25 -5.34
C ALA A 255 13.98 15.04 -6.42
N GLY A 256 13.49 14.36 -7.46
CA GLY A 256 12.71 15.00 -8.52
C GLY A 256 11.41 15.64 -8.03
N TRP A 257 10.69 15.03 -7.10
CA TRP A 257 9.49 15.63 -6.49
C TRP A 257 9.81 16.85 -5.64
N LEU A 258 10.90 16.80 -4.87
CA LEU A 258 11.38 17.96 -4.10
C LEU A 258 11.79 19.12 -5.03
N ASP A 259 12.48 18.82 -6.14
CA ASP A 259 12.85 19.80 -7.16
C ASP A 259 11.62 20.40 -7.87
N GLN A 260 10.54 19.63 -8.03
CA GLN A 260 9.25 20.12 -8.51
C GLN A 260 8.49 20.96 -7.47
N GLY A 261 8.98 21.02 -6.23
CA GLY A 261 8.38 21.78 -5.14
C GLY A 261 7.18 21.10 -4.48
N HIS A 262 7.05 19.77 -4.57
CA HIS A 262 6.03 19.03 -3.85
C HIS A 262 6.37 18.80 -2.38
N ASP A 263 5.36 18.78 -1.52
CA ASP A 263 5.47 18.36 -0.13
C ASP A 263 5.31 16.84 -0.04
N LEU A 264 6.35 16.13 0.40
CA LEU A 264 6.29 14.69 0.66
C LEU A 264 5.81 14.47 2.09
N VAL A 265 4.67 13.79 2.23
CA VAL A 265 3.93 13.72 3.50
C VAL A 265 3.48 12.29 3.84
N THR A 266 3.06 12.08 5.08
CA THR A 266 2.33 10.87 5.48
C THR A 266 0.87 10.93 5.03
N MET A 267 0.18 9.78 5.03
CA MET A 267 -1.28 9.74 4.80
C MET A 267 -2.04 10.56 5.86
N GLY A 268 -1.58 10.52 7.11
CA GLY A 268 -2.16 11.31 8.19
C GLY A 268 -1.98 12.81 8.02
N GLU A 269 -0.83 13.26 7.51
CA GLU A 269 -0.62 14.68 7.19
C GLU A 269 -1.50 15.12 6.02
N LEU A 270 -1.63 14.29 5.00
CA LEU A 270 -2.57 14.53 3.91
C LEU A 270 -4.00 14.65 4.45
N HIS A 271 -4.43 13.70 5.28
CA HIS A 271 -5.78 13.71 5.88
C HIS A 271 -6.01 14.97 6.73
N ARG A 272 -5.06 15.35 7.58
CA ARG A 272 -5.16 16.59 8.39
C ARG A 272 -5.25 17.83 7.50
N SER A 273 -4.53 17.90 6.40
CA SER A 273 -4.62 19.03 5.48
C SER A 273 -6.01 19.17 4.86
N TRP A 274 -6.63 18.06 4.45
CA TRP A 274 -8.01 18.05 3.94
C TRP A 274 -9.04 18.39 5.03
N ALA A 275 -8.86 17.88 6.25
CA ALA A 275 -9.73 18.24 7.37
C ALA A 275 -9.69 19.73 7.70
N ALA A 276 -8.52 20.35 7.64
CA ALA A 276 -8.36 21.78 7.89
C ALA A 276 -9.11 22.67 6.89
N THR A 277 -9.31 22.20 5.66
CA THR A 277 -10.09 22.93 4.64
C THR A 277 -11.61 22.87 4.84
N LYS A 278 -12.10 22.06 5.79
CA LYS A 278 -13.53 21.75 6.02
C LYS A 278 -14.24 21.20 4.76
N GLN A 279 -13.49 20.55 3.87
CA GLN A 279 -14.04 19.93 2.67
C GLN A 279 -14.45 18.49 2.87
N LEU A 280 -13.98 17.82 3.94
CA LEU A 280 -14.28 16.41 4.20
C LEU A 280 -15.78 16.10 4.36
N ASP A 281 -16.58 17.07 4.73
CA ASP A 281 -18.05 16.91 4.79
C ASP A 281 -18.72 16.93 3.41
N LYS A 282 -18.00 17.42 2.40
CA LYS A 282 -18.49 17.62 1.02
C LYS A 282 -17.91 16.62 0.03
N ILE A 283 -17.02 15.73 0.46
CA ILE A 283 -16.44 14.72 -0.43
C ILE A 283 -17.50 13.76 -0.96
N ALA A 284 -17.27 13.25 -2.15
CA ALA A 284 -18.19 12.33 -2.81
C ALA A 284 -18.40 11.04 -1.97
N VAL A 285 -19.58 10.48 -2.07
CA VAL A 285 -19.90 9.14 -1.59
C VAL A 285 -20.11 8.28 -2.83
N LEU A 286 -19.20 7.33 -3.06
CA LEU A 286 -19.15 6.52 -4.27
C LEU A 286 -19.34 5.04 -3.93
N PRO A 287 -19.93 4.23 -4.80
CA PRO A 287 -20.10 2.81 -4.54
C PRO A 287 -18.75 2.08 -4.47
N LEU A 288 -18.71 0.98 -3.73
CA LEU A 288 -17.61 0.03 -3.81
C LEU A 288 -17.56 -0.56 -5.23
N THR A 289 -16.50 -0.21 -5.97
CA THR A 289 -16.40 -0.50 -7.41
C THR A 289 -15.13 -1.28 -7.69
N TRP A 290 -15.24 -2.23 -8.61
CA TRP A 290 -14.15 -3.07 -9.09
C TRP A 290 -13.82 -2.75 -10.53
N GLY A 291 -12.55 -2.79 -10.89
CA GLY A 291 -12.11 -2.54 -12.26
C GLY A 291 -10.65 -2.90 -12.44
N GLU A 292 -10.21 -2.80 -13.68
CA GLU A 292 -8.84 -3.06 -14.09
C GLU A 292 -8.06 -1.76 -14.24
N ILE A 293 -6.77 -1.83 -13.99
CA ILE A 293 -5.83 -0.75 -14.30
C ILE A 293 -4.74 -1.24 -15.26
N PRO A 294 -4.14 -0.35 -16.05
CA PRO A 294 -3.08 -0.73 -16.97
C PRO A 294 -1.94 -1.49 -16.29
N ASN A 295 -1.42 -2.50 -16.97
CA ASN A 295 -0.26 -3.31 -16.57
C ASN A 295 -0.40 -4.12 -15.28
N ARG A 296 -1.61 -4.20 -14.72
CA ARG A 296 -1.91 -5.04 -13.57
C ARG A 296 -2.93 -6.12 -13.94
N SER A 297 -2.72 -7.33 -13.45
CA SER A 297 -3.61 -8.45 -13.71
C SER A 297 -4.76 -8.51 -12.71
N GLY A 298 -5.99 -8.69 -13.20
CA GLY A 298 -7.19 -8.85 -12.40
C GLY A 298 -7.80 -7.53 -11.94
N GLU A 299 -9.04 -7.64 -11.45
CA GLU A 299 -9.77 -6.49 -10.92
C GLU A 299 -9.32 -6.16 -9.49
N LEU A 300 -9.39 -4.90 -9.16
CA LEU A 300 -9.11 -4.36 -7.84
C LEU A 300 -10.10 -3.24 -7.51
N MET A 301 -10.13 -2.80 -6.27
CA MET A 301 -10.98 -1.67 -5.88
C MET A 301 -10.50 -0.40 -6.57
N ILE A 302 -11.40 0.26 -7.28
CA ILE A 302 -11.13 1.53 -7.96
C ILE A 302 -12.10 2.62 -7.49
N GLN A 303 -11.63 3.86 -7.53
CA GLN A 303 -12.53 5.00 -7.44
C GLN A 303 -13.26 5.11 -8.79
N PRO A 304 -14.60 4.99 -8.83
CA PRO A 304 -15.32 5.15 -10.08
C PRO A 304 -15.16 6.58 -10.61
N ALA A 305 -15.15 6.72 -11.93
CA ALA A 305 -15.26 8.03 -12.55
C ALA A 305 -16.63 8.66 -12.19
N ASN A 306 -16.63 9.95 -11.88
CA ASN A 306 -17.85 10.72 -11.63
C ASN A 306 -18.67 10.88 -12.91
#